data_416ddd96fd4b9594808bc2f99fe04436
#
_entry.id   416ddd96fd4b9594808bc2f99fe04436
#
_cell.length_a   1.000
_cell.length_b   1.000
_cell.length_c   1.000
_cell.angle_alpha   90.00
_cell.angle_beta   90.00
_cell.angle_gamma   90.00
#
_symmetry.space_group_name_H-M   'P 1'
#
loop_
_entity.id
_entity.type
_entity.pdbx_description
1 polymer ?
#
loop_
_entity_poly.entity_id
_entity_poly.type
_entity_poly.pdbx_seq_one_letter_code
_entity_poly.pdbx_strand_id
1 'polypeptide(L)'
;MLASTEALQFLGFFAPLCLLCGALALIDLRRGIIPDGLNLAIASLGVAKAIFGGGTATGIEAVCEAAAIGLTFWLLRRLYFMLRKIQGLGLGDVKLLAAAGPWIGVAGVPMQLLVASLTALAAAGVMQLAGRTLTRQTSLPFGPFLAVGLLLTLAAQQLLGAV
;
A
#
# COMPACT_ATOMS: atom_id res chain seq x y z
N MET A 1 -22.80 -10.58 20.02
CA MET A 1 -23.42 -10.78 18.68
C MET A 1 -22.97 -9.72 17.66
N LEU A 2 -22.88 -8.42 18.02
CA LEU A 2 -22.34 -7.37 17.11
C LEU A 2 -20.84 -7.55 16.81
N ALA A 3 -20.01 -7.86 17.79
CA ALA A 3 -18.57 -8.07 17.61
C ALA A 3 -18.22 -9.25 16.68
N SER A 4 -19.10 -10.25 16.58
CA SER A 4 -18.89 -11.40 15.66
C SER A 4 -19.19 -11.05 14.20
N THR A 5 -20.15 -10.14 13.95
CA THR A 5 -20.48 -9.68 12.60
C THR A 5 -19.41 -8.74 12.05
N GLU A 6 -18.87 -7.85 12.87
CA GLU A 6 -17.78 -6.96 12.48
C GLU A 6 -16.49 -7.74 12.18
N ALA A 7 -16.16 -8.73 13.00
CA ALA A 7 -15.02 -9.62 12.75
C ALA A 7 -15.18 -10.44 11.46
N LEU A 8 -16.39 -10.93 11.17
CA LEU A 8 -16.68 -11.65 9.93
C LEU A 8 -16.60 -10.75 8.70
N GLN A 9 -17.08 -9.50 8.80
CA GLN A 9 -16.97 -8.51 7.72
C GLN A 9 -15.50 -8.15 7.49
N PHE A 10 -14.75 -7.90 8.56
CA PHE A 10 -13.31 -7.61 8.45
C PHE A 10 -12.57 -8.76 7.75
N LEU A 11 -12.75 -10.00 8.19
CA LEU A 11 -12.13 -11.18 7.58
C LEU A 11 -12.55 -11.36 6.11
N GLY A 12 -13.81 -11.06 5.78
CA GLY A 12 -14.34 -11.14 4.42
C GLY A 12 -13.64 -10.19 3.44
N PHE A 13 -13.23 -9.01 3.89
CA PHE A 13 -12.48 -8.06 3.06
C PHE A 13 -10.96 -8.22 3.18
N PHE A 14 -10.45 -8.62 4.36
CA PHE A 14 -9.03 -8.76 4.62
C PHE A 14 -8.41 -9.93 3.85
N ALA A 15 -9.10 -11.07 3.74
CA ALA A 15 -8.58 -12.22 3.01
C ALA A 15 -8.34 -11.94 1.52
N PRO A 16 -9.30 -11.38 0.75
CA PRO A 16 -9.03 -11.01 -0.64
C PRO A 16 -7.98 -9.89 -0.78
N LEU A 17 -7.89 -8.95 0.18
CA LEU A 17 -6.81 -7.97 0.19
C LEU A 17 -5.44 -8.65 0.32
N CYS A 18 -5.27 -9.61 1.22
CA CYS A 18 -4.03 -10.38 1.37
C CYS A 18 -3.65 -11.11 0.07
N LEU A 19 -4.63 -11.71 -0.61
CA LEU A 19 -4.39 -12.38 -1.90
C LEU A 19 -3.95 -11.39 -2.98
N LEU A 20 -4.60 -10.23 -3.09
CA LEU A 20 -4.24 -9.19 -4.06
C LEU A 20 -2.85 -8.62 -3.77
N CYS A 21 -2.54 -8.32 -2.51
CA CYS A 21 -1.22 -7.87 -2.09
C CYS A 21 -0.13 -8.92 -2.34
N GLY A 22 -0.42 -10.19 -2.06
CA GLY A 22 0.49 -11.31 -2.37
C GLY A 22 0.75 -11.46 -3.86
N ALA A 23 -0.30 -11.41 -4.68
CA ALA A 23 -0.18 -11.47 -6.13
C ALA A 23 0.64 -10.27 -6.68
N LEU A 24 0.35 -9.06 -6.19
CA LEU A 24 1.08 -7.86 -6.56
C LEU A 24 2.57 -7.97 -6.19
N ALA A 25 2.86 -8.39 -4.95
CA ALA A 25 4.23 -8.57 -4.48
C ALA A 25 5.00 -9.61 -5.33
N LEU A 26 4.35 -10.71 -5.68
CA LEU A 26 4.95 -11.76 -6.51
C LEU A 26 5.25 -11.27 -7.93
N ILE A 27 4.34 -10.50 -8.53
CA ILE A 27 4.52 -9.94 -9.88
C ILE A 27 5.63 -8.89 -9.86
N ASP A 28 5.65 -8.01 -8.86
CA ASP A 28 6.66 -6.96 -8.74
C ASP A 28 8.06 -7.57 -8.50
N LEU A 29 8.18 -8.60 -7.66
CA LEU A 29 9.44 -9.35 -7.46
C LEU A 29 9.95 -10.02 -8.73
N ARG A 30 9.05 -10.49 -9.60
CA ARG A 30 9.43 -11.22 -10.82
C ARG A 30 9.66 -10.32 -12.03
N ARG A 31 8.86 -9.25 -12.14
CA ARG A 31 8.79 -8.40 -13.34
C ARG A 31 9.22 -6.95 -13.10
N GLY A 32 9.30 -6.51 -11.84
CA GLY A 32 9.55 -5.10 -11.48
C GLY A 32 8.44 -4.15 -11.95
N ILE A 33 7.22 -4.66 -12.09
CA ILE A 33 6.06 -3.90 -12.59
C ILE A 33 4.87 -4.17 -11.67
N ILE A 34 4.19 -3.12 -11.27
CA ILE A 34 2.94 -3.19 -10.51
C ILE A 34 1.77 -3.05 -11.50
N PRO A 35 0.96 -4.12 -11.72
CA PRO A 35 -0.17 -4.07 -12.66
C PRO A 35 -1.25 -3.11 -12.20
N ASP A 36 -1.73 -2.25 -13.09
CA ASP A 36 -2.81 -1.28 -12.80
C ASP A 36 -4.11 -1.97 -12.37
N GLY A 37 -4.41 -3.14 -12.94
CA GLY A 37 -5.59 -3.92 -12.58
C GLY A 37 -5.59 -4.37 -11.11
N LEU A 38 -4.44 -4.73 -10.54
CA LEU A 38 -4.34 -5.10 -9.12
C LEU A 38 -4.50 -3.88 -8.22
N ASN A 39 -3.90 -2.74 -8.57
CA ASN A 39 -4.11 -1.48 -7.84
C ASN A 39 -5.58 -1.07 -7.84
N LEU A 40 -6.25 -1.17 -9.00
CA LEU A 40 -7.68 -0.89 -9.11
C LEU A 40 -8.52 -1.87 -8.27
N ALA A 41 -8.19 -3.15 -8.28
CA ALA A 41 -8.87 -4.16 -7.47
C ALA A 41 -8.71 -3.89 -5.96
N ILE A 42 -7.51 -3.53 -5.51
CA ILE A 42 -7.24 -3.15 -4.11
C ILE A 42 -8.06 -1.90 -3.73
N ALA A 43 -8.03 -0.86 -4.57
CA ALA A 43 -8.77 0.37 -4.31
C ALA A 43 -10.30 0.14 -4.27
N SER A 44 -10.85 -0.56 -5.27
CA SER A 44 -12.29 -0.83 -5.35
C SER A 44 -12.78 -1.71 -4.19
N LEU A 45 -11.98 -2.68 -3.77
CA LEU A 45 -12.29 -3.51 -2.61
C LEU A 45 -12.31 -2.69 -1.31
N GLY A 46 -11.38 -1.72 -1.15
CA GLY A 46 -11.37 -0.80 -0.01
C GLY A 46 -12.57 0.14 0.01
N VAL A 47 -12.93 0.70 -1.15
CA VAL A 47 -14.16 1.52 -1.28
C VAL A 47 -15.42 0.70 -0.98
N ALA A 48 -15.48 -0.54 -1.48
CA ALA A 48 -16.59 -1.44 -1.16
C ALA A 48 -16.68 -1.69 0.36
N LYS A 49 -15.56 -2.00 1.04
CA LYS A 49 -15.50 -2.13 2.51
C LYS A 49 -16.07 -0.88 3.19
N ALA A 50 -15.66 0.32 2.75
CA ALA A 50 -16.12 1.59 3.33
C ALA A 50 -17.65 1.76 3.16
N ILE A 51 -18.17 1.47 1.96
CA ILE A 51 -19.62 1.55 1.69
C ILE A 51 -20.41 0.56 2.55
N PHE A 52 -19.94 -0.69 2.66
CA PHE A 52 -20.62 -1.71 3.47
C PHE A 52 -20.56 -1.43 4.97
N GLY A 53 -19.50 -0.78 5.46
CA GLY A 53 -19.34 -0.42 6.87
C GLY A 53 -20.05 0.87 7.29
N GLY A 54 -20.11 1.89 6.43
CA GLY A 54 -20.60 3.22 6.78
C GLY A 54 -21.50 3.91 5.74
N GLY A 55 -21.86 3.19 4.68
CA GLY A 55 -22.72 3.71 3.62
C GLY A 55 -21.99 4.52 2.56
N THR A 56 -22.78 5.18 1.69
CA THR A 56 -22.24 5.89 0.51
C THR A 56 -21.36 7.08 0.88
N ALA A 57 -21.63 7.76 2.01
CA ALA A 57 -20.83 8.89 2.48
C ALA A 57 -19.38 8.47 2.77
N THR A 58 -19.19 7.39 3.54
CA THR A 58 -17.86 6.85 3.84
C THR A 58 -17.15 6.31 2.58
N GLY A 59 -17.90 5.79 1.61
CA GLY A 59 -17.37 5.40 0.31
C GLY A 59 -16.81 6.61 -0.47
N ILE A 60 -17.49 7.75 -0.44
CA ILE A 60 -17.04 9.00 -1.06
C ILE A 60 -15.77 9.52 -0.36
N GLU A 61 -15.75 9.51 0.97
CA GLU A 61 -14.58 9.88 1.77
C GLU A 61 -13.36 9.02 1.39
N ALA A 62 -13.54 7.70 1.31
CA ALA A 62 -12.49 6.77 0.92
C ALA A 62 -11.92 7.05 -0.49
N VAL A 63 -12.77 7.43 -1.44
CA VAL A 63 -12.33 7.85 -2.79
C VAL A 63 -11.58 9.17 -2.74
N CYS A 64 -12.06 10.14 -1.95
CA CYS A 64 -11.37 11.43 -1.77
C CYS A 64 -9.99 11.24 -1.14
N GLU A 65 -9.86 10.37 -0.14
CA GLU A 65 -8.57 10.03 0.48
C GLU A 65 -7.61 9.37 -0.52
N ALA A 66 -8.08 8.40 -1.30
CA ALA A 66 -7.29 7.79 -2.36
C ALA A 66 -6.78 8.83 -3.38
N ALA A 67 -7.66 9.75 -3.79
CA ALA A 67 -7.31 10.81 -4.71
C ALA A 67 -6.31 11.80 -4.09
N ALA A 68 -6.49 12.19 -2.84
CA ALA A 68 -5.60 13.10 -2.12
C ALA A 68 -4.18 12.49 -1.96
N ILE A 69 -4.10 11.22 -1.56
CA ILE A 69 -2.83 10.49 -1.44
C ILE A 69 -2.17 10.38 -2.81
N GLY A 70 -2.92 9.92 -3.82
CA GLY A 70 -2.39 9.77 -5.18
C GLY A 70 -1.87 11.08 -5.76
N LEU A 71 -2.62 12.17 -5.59
CA LEU A 71 -2.22 13.50 -6.04
C LEU A 71 -0.96 13.99 -5.31
N THR A 72 -0.90 13.83 -3.99
CA THR A 72 0.25 14.23 -3.17
C THR A 72 1.52 13.54 -3.62
N PHE A 73 1.51 12.20 -3.74
CA PHE A 73 2.68 11.45 -4.16
C PHE A 73 3.03 11.65 -5.64
N TRP A 74 2.03 11.87 -6.50
CA TRP A 74 2.27 12.25 -7.89
C TRP A 74 2.95 13.62 -8.00
N LEU A 75 2.49 14.61 -7.22
CA LEU A 75 3.13 15.93 -7.15
C LEU A 75 4.56 15.85 -6.60
N LEU A 76 4.78 15.10 -5.53
CA LEU A 76 6.12 14.88 -4.96
C LEU A 76 7.06 14.23 -5.99
N ARG A 77 6.58 13.18 -6.69
CA ARG A 77 7.35 12.55 -7.77
C ARG A 77 7.68 13.53 -8.87
N ARG A 78 6.72 14.36 -9.32
CA ARG A 78 6.92 15.34 -10.37
C ARG A 78 7.88 16.44 -9.94
N LEU A 79 7.74 16.95 -8.73
CA LEU A 79 8.63 17.96 -8.15
C LEU A 79 10.07 17.43 -8.05
N TYR A 80 10.24 16.23 -7.54
CA TYR A 80 11.55 15.60 -7.44
C TYR A 80 12.21 15.43 -8.82
N PHE A 81 11.45 15.01 -9.81
CA PHE A 81 11.93 14.89 -11.19
C PHE A 81 12.33 16.27 -11.78
N MET A 82 11.56 17.31 -11.49
CA MET A 82 11.88 18.66 -11.97
C MET A 82 13.19 19.20 -11.36
N LEU A 83 13.41 18.90 -10.06
CA LEU A 83 14.59 19.39 -9.34
C LEU A 83 15.85 18.57 -9.62
N ARG A 84 15.74 17.25 -9.68
CA ARG A 84 16.89 16.34 -9.75
C ARG A 84 17.08 15.69 -11.12
N LYS A 85 16.11 15.81 -12.02
CA LYS A 85 16.10 15.14 -13.36
C LYS A 85 16.23 13.60 -13.29
N ILE A 86 15.98 13.02 -12.11
CA ILE A 86 16.06 11.58 -11.83
C ILE A 86 14.68 11.12 -11.35
N GLN A 87 14.23 9.97 -11.80
CA GLN A 87 12.99 9.37 -11.30
C GLN A 87 13.29 8.71 -9.93
N GLY A 88 12.83 9.34 -8.85
CA GLY A 88 13.06 8.83 -7.49
C GLY A 88 12.00 7.84 -7.01
N LEU A 89 10.74 8.01 -7.43
CA LEU A 89 9.61 7.17 -7.01
C LEU A 89 8.94 6.53 -8.24
N GLY A 90 8.69 5.23 -8.18
CA GLY A 90 7.97 4.50 -9.22
C GLY A 90 6.52 4.97 -9.37
N LEU A 91 6.02 5.04 -10.61
CA LEU A 91 4.60 5.39 -10.83
C LEU A 91 3.68 4.29 -10.23
N GLY A 92 4.12 3.04 -10.25
CA GLY A 92 3.40 1.92 -9.65
C GLY A 92 3.23 2.07 -8.15
N ASP A 93 4.30 2.51 -7.45
CA ASP A 93 4.27 2.75 -6.00
C ASP A 93 3.29 3.88 -5.63
N VAL A 94 3.25 4.97 -6.44
CA VAL A 94 2.27 6.05 -6.26
C VAL A 94 0.83 5.54 -6.38
N LYS A 95 0.56 4.68 -7.38
CA LYS A 95 -0.76 4.07 -7.58
C LYS A 95 -1.13 3.13 -6.43
N LEU A 96 -0.17 2.35 -5.92
CA LEU A 96 -0.40 1.47 -4.78
C LEU A 96 -0.67 2.24 -3.50
N LEU A 97 0.04 3.35 -3.25
CA LEU A 97 -0.24 4.25 -2.13
C LEU A 97 -1.64 4.85 -2.22
N ALA A 98 -2.04 5.29 -3.42
CA ALA A 98 -3.41 5.76 -3.64
C ALA A 98 -4.45 4.65 -3.39
N ALA A 99 -4.18 3.42 -3.85
CA ALA A 99 -5.06 2.27 -3.64
C ALA A 99 -5.15 1.83 -2.16
N ALA A 100 -4.15 2.15 -1.35
CA ALA A 100 -4.14 1.92 0.09
C ALA A 100 -5.03 2.91 0.86
N GLY A 101 -5.28 4.11 0.31
CA GLY A 101 -6.08 5.17 0.95
C GLY A 101 -7.42 4.68 1.52
N PRO A 102 -8.28 4.00 0.75
CA PRO A 102 -9.57 3.49 1.21
C PRO A 102 -9.48 2.48 2.37
N TRP A 103 -8.29 1.96 2.67
CA TRP A 103 -8.06 0.97 3.71
C TRP A 103 -7.58 1.56 5.03
N ILE A 104 -6.62 2.49 4.94
CA ILE A 104 -5.88 3.01 6.10
C ILE A 104 -6.04 4.51 6.30
N GLY A 105 -6.74 5.19 5.36
CA GLY A 105 -6.88 6.63 5.38
C GLY A 105 -5.57 7.39 5.15
N VAL A 106 -5.66 8.71 5.04
CA VAL A 106 -4.47 9.59 4.93
C VAL A 106 -3.58 9.45 6.17
N ALA A 107 -4.18 9.29 7.35
CA ALA A 107 -3.44 9.17 8.62
C ALA A 107 -2.61 7.89 8.73
N GLY A 108 -2.99 6.82 8.02
CA GLY A 108 -2.25 5.55 8.01
C GLY A 108 -1.03 5.54 7.08
N VAL A 109 -0.97 6.45 6.10
CA VAL A 109 0.12 6.47 5.11
C VAL A 109 1.52 6.62 5.71
N PRO A 110 1.77 7.48 6.72
CA PRO A 110 3.08 7.57 7.35
C PRO A 110 3.53 6.25 7.97
N MET A 111 2.61 5.53 8.62
CA MET A 111 2.89 4.23 9.23
C MET A 111 3.19 3.18 8.15
N GLN A 112 2.40 3.14 7.07
CA GLN A 112 2.64 2.26 5.93
C GLN A 112 4.03 2.48 5.34
N LEU A 113 4.43 3.73 5.11
CA LEU A 113 5.74 4.08 4.56
C LEU A 113 6.89 3.74 5.53
N LEU A 114 6.69 3.95 6.83
CA LEU A 114 7.66 3.58 7.86
C LEU A 114 7.91 2.07 7.84
N VAL A 115 6.85 1.27 7.90
CA VAL A 115 6.92 -0.19 7.86
C VAL A 115 7.54 -0.68 6.55
N ALA A 116 7.13 -0.12 5.41
CA ALA A 116 7.68 -0.47 4.10
C ALA A 116 9.18 -0.17 4.03
N SER A 117 9.62 0.98 4.53
CA SER A 117 11.02 1.38 4.53
C SER A 117 11.87 0.51 5.46
N LEU A 118 11.38 0.20 6.66
CA LEU A 118 12.08 -0.67 7.60
C LEU A 118 12.22 -2.10 7.07
N THR A 119 11.15 -2.65 6.49
CA THR A 119 11.18 -4.00 5.90
C THR A 119 12.09 -4.06 4.67
N ALA A 120 12.10 -3.03 3.83
CA ALA A 120 13.01 -2.92 2.69
C ALA A 120 14.48 -2.83 3.15
N LEU A 121 14.75 -2.02 4.18
CA LEU A 121 16.10 -1.89 4.75
C LEU A 121 16.58 -3.20 5.38
N ALA A 122 15.71 -3.88 6.12
CA ALA A 122 16.01 -5.19 6.69
C ALA A 122 16.33 -6.22 5.59
N ALA A 123 15.51 -6.27 4.52
CA ALA A 123 15.76 -7.15 3.39
C ALA A 123 17.09 -6.84 2.69
N ALA A 124 17.40 -5.56 2.47
CA ALA A 124 18.69 -5.12 1.91
C ALA A 124 19.87 -5.53 2.80
N GLY A 125 19.74 -5.37 4.12
CA GLY A 125 20.74 -5.80 5.10
C GLY A 125 20.99 -7.30 5.07
N VAL A 126 19.93 -8.11 5.04
CA VAL A 126 20.03 -9.57 4.92
C VAL A 126 20.74 -10.00 3.63
N MET A 127 20.37 -9.35 2.50
CA MET A 127 21.02 -9.65 1.20
C MET A 127 22.51 -9.31 1.23
N GLN A 128 22.89 -8.20 1.87
CA GLN A 128 24.28 -7.79 2.00
C GLN A 128 25.08 -8.74 2.90
N LEU A 129 24.50 -9.20 4.01
CA LEU A 129 25.10 -10.19 4.91
C LEU A 129 25.24 -11.57 4.23
N ALA A 130 24.34 -11.89 3.30
CA ALA A 130 24.41 -13.11 2.47
C ALA A 130 25.44 -13.02 1.32
N GLY A 131 26.30 -11.99 1.32
CA GLY A 131 27.39 -11.83 0.35
C GLY A 131 26.96 -11.29 -1.02
N ARG A 132 25.72 -10.82 -1.19
CA ARG A 132 25.28 -10.14 -2.41
C ARG A 132 25.74 -8.69 -2.38
N THR A 133 26.60 -8.31 -3.32
CA THR A 133 27.00 -6.91 -3.50
C THR A 133 25.84 -6.10 -4.05
N LEU A 134 25.21 -5.31 -3.19
CA LEU A 134 24.20 -4.34 -3.61
C LEU A 134 24.92 -3.15 -4.25
N THR A 135 24.81 -3.01 -5.56
CA THR A 135 25.29 -1.82 -6.29
C THR A 135 24.18 -0.77 -6.34
N ARG A 136 24.53 0.49 -6.59
CA ARG A 136 23.56 1.58 -6.80
C ARG A 136 22.58 1.32 -7.95
N GLN A 137 22.87 0.32 -8.80
CA GLN A 137 22.04 -0.10 -9.93
C GLN A 137 21.10 -1.28 -9.58
N THR A 138 21.25 -1.86 -8.39
CA THR A 138 20.37 -2.95 -7.96
C THR A 138 19.00 -2.35 -7.61
N SER A 139 18.07 -2.39 -8.56
CA SER A 139 16.69 -1.97 -8.35
C SER A 139 15.98 -3.02 -7.49
N LEU A 140 15.81 -2.75 -6.19
CA LEU A 140 14.93 -3.54 -5.34
C LEU A 140 13.48 -3.14 -5.64
N PRO A 141 12.61 -4.07 -6.02
CA PRO A 141 11.20 -3.77 -6.20
C PRO A 141 10.62 -3.34 -4.85
N PHE A 142 10.02 -2.14 -4.79
CA PHE A 142 9.51 -1.57 -3.55
C PHE A 142 8.06 -1.97 -3.26
N GLY A 143 7.32 -2.42 -4.28
CA GLY A 143 5.93 -2.86 -4.18
C GLY A 143 5.65 -3.90 -3.08
N PRO A 144 6.45 -4.97 -2.93
CA PRO A 144 6.25 -5.96 -1.87
C PRO A 144 6.30 -5.36 -0.47
N PHE A 145 7.21 -4.41 -0.23
CA PHE A 145 7.36 -3.74 1.07
C PHE A 145 6.18 -2.79 1.35
N LEU A 146 5.69 -2.11 0.31
CA LEU A 146 4.47 -1.30 0.42
C LEU A 146 3.23 -2.16 0.71
N ALA A 147 3.13 -3.34 0.10
CA ALA A 147 2.04 -4.28 0.37
C ALA A 147 2.09 -4.81 1.81
N VAL A 148 3.28 -5.19 2.30
CA VAL A 148 3.48 -5.56 3.71
C VAL A 148 3.15 -4.39 4.63
N GLY A 149 3.61 -3.18 4.29
CA GLY A 149 3.29 -1.95 5.02
C GLY A 149 1.79 -1.71 5.15
N LEU A 150 1.03 -1.87 4.06
CA LEU A 150 -0.43 -1.76 4.05
C LEU A 150 -1.08 -2.77 5.01
N LEU A 151 -0.74 -4.05 4.89
CA LEU A 151 -1.34 -5.10 5.70
C LEU A 151 -1.03 -4.93 7.20
N LEU A 152 0.21 -4.60 7.54
CA LEU A 152 0.61 -4.39 8.93
C LEU A 152 -0.01 -3.12 9.52
N THR A 153 -0.09 -2.03 8.75
CA THR A 153 -0.75 -0.80 9.19
C THR A 153 -2.23 -1.03 9.45
N LEU A 154 -2.92 -1.72 8.54
CA LEU A 154 -4.33 -2.04 8.71
C LEU A 154 -4.55 -2.94 9.95
N ALA A 155 -3.71 -3.96 10.15
CA ALA A 155 -3.77 -4.83 11.33
C ALA A 155 -3.52 -4.04 12.62
N ALA A 156 -2.55 -3.12 12.63
CA ALA A 156 -2.27 -2.27 13.78
C ALA A 156 -3.43 -1.33 14.11
N GLN A 157 -4.04 -0.69 13.10
CA GLN A 157 -5.21 0.17 13.28
C GLN A 157 -6.39 -0.62 13.87
N GLN A 158 -6.62 -1.84 13.39
CA GLN A 158 -7.68 -2.72 13.92
C GLN A 158 -7.44 -3.11 15.38
N LEU A 159 -6.19 -3.43 15.74
CA LEU A 159 -5.83 -3.78 17.12
C LEU A 159 -5.92 -2.59 18.08
N LEU A 160 -5.63 -1.38 17.59
CA LEU A 160 -5.69 -0.15 18.38
C LEU A 160 -7.08 0.48 18.41
N GLY A 161 -8.07 -0.11 17.73
CA GLY A 161 -9.44 0.43 17.65
C GLY A 161 -9.52 1.77 16.91
N ALA A 162 -8.62 2.03 15.97
CA ALA A 162 -8.52 3.29 15.22
C ALA A 162 -9.25 3.24 13.86
N VAL A 163 -9.97 2.14 13.58
CA VAL A 163 -10.76 1.92 12.34
C VAL A 163 -12.16 1.43 12.69
#